data_0349c238a11e5e728167dbaa0bafa539
#
_entry.id   0349c238a11e5e728167dbaa0bafa539
#
_cell.length_a   1.000
_cell.length_b   1.000
_cell.length_c   1.000
_cell.angle_alpha   90.00
_cell.angle_beta   90.00
_cell.angle_gamma   90.00
#
_symmetry.space_group_name_H-M   'P 1'
#
loop_
_entity.id
_entity.type
_entity.pdbx_description
1 polymer ?
#
loop_
_entity_poly.entity_id
_entity_poly.type
_entity_poly.pdbx_seq_one_letter_code
_entity_poly.pdbx_strand_id
1 'polypeptide(L)'
;MTTQEKAMKAAAAYLSRVGYEVIDEDYKGYIVAQDENDVVFIKVGWSTEDFGDDFKISHYEFEDAMIKWFMQEREPVDVNVRFDTIGLYVLGKDRALVRHYVNVILEG
;
A
#
# COMPACT_ATOMS: atom_id res chain seq x y z
N MET A 1 19.32 -4.69 5.30
CA MET A 1 17.93 -4.38 4.91
C MET A 1 17.36 -5.58 4.16
N THR A 2 16.21 -6.08 4.57
CA THR A 2 15.56 -7.21 3.93
C THR A 2 14.94 -6.79 2.59
N THR A 3 14.58 -7.76 1.76
CA THR A 3 13.89 -7.48 0.51
C THR A 3 12.53 -6.82 0.76
N GLN A 4 11.83 -7.25 1.81
CA GLN A 4 10.57 -6.64 2.21
C GLN A 4 10.75 -5.16 2.56
N GLU A 5 11.76 -4.83 3.32
CA GLU A 5 12.04 -3.45 3.69
C GLU A 5 12.39 -2.61 2.48
N LYS A 6 13.18 -3.15 1.56
CA LYS A 6 13.50 -2.46 0.31
C LYS A 6 12.27 -2.21 -0.53
N ALA A 7 11.38 -3.20 -0.61
CA ALA A 7 10.14 -3.08 -1.37
C ALA A 7 9.24 -1.99 -0.77
N MET A 8 9.11 -1.96 0.56
CA MET A 8 8.31 -0.94 1.23
C MET A 8 8.86 0.45 1.00
N LYS A 9 10.18 0.61 1.06
CA LYS A 9 10.81 1.91 0.80
C LYS A 9 10.65 2.35 -0.66
N ALA A 10 10.81 1.43 -1.59
CA ALA A 10 10.63 1.72 -3.00
C ALA A 10 9.19 2.15 -3.29
N ALA A 11 8.23 1.47 -2.70
CA ALA A 11 6.82 1.80 -2.85
C ALA A 11 6.51 3.17 -2.25
N ALA A 12 7.03 3.46 -1.06
CA ALA A 12 6.84 4.76 -0.41
C ALA A 12 7.43 5.90 -1.25
N ALA A 13 8.62 5.70 -1.81
CA ALA A 13 9.25 6.69 -2.68
C ALA A 13 8.42 6.94 -3.94
N TYR A 14 7.90 5.87 -4.54
CA TYR A 14 7.02 5.97 -5.69
C TYR A 14 5.75 6.78 -5.35
N LEU A 15 5.12 6.46 -4.21
CA LEU A 15 3.90 7.15 -3.79
C LEU A 15 4.14 8.64 -3.60
N SER A 16 5.23 9.00 -2.94
CA SER A 16 5.59 10.41 -2.76
C SER A 16 5.80 11.11 -4.10
N ARG A 17 6.42 10.42 -5.05
CA ARG A 17 6.69 10.99 -6.36
C ARG A 17 5.42 11.24 -7.16
N VAL A 18 4.40 10.39 -7.00
CA VAL A 18 3.13 10.58 -7.71
C VAL A 18 2.11 11.40 -6.92
N GLY A 19 2.53 12.02 -5.81
CA GLY A 19 1.72 13.02 -5.12
C GLY A 19 1.04 12.57 -3.84
N TYR A 20 1.29 11.35 -3.37
CA TYR A 20 0.74 10.89 -2.10
C TYR A 20 1.61 11.41 -0.96
N GLU A 21 0.99 11.74 0.16
CA GLU A 21 1.71 12.06 1.38
C GLU A 21 1.79 10.79 2.24
N VAL A 22 2.98 10.21 2.37
CA VAL A 22 3.16 8.99 3.15
C VAL A 22 3.13 9.34 4.63
N ILE A 23 2.19 8.75 5.35
CA ILE A 23 2.01 8.98 6.79
C ILE A 23 2.77 7.92 7.59
N ASP A 24 2.68 6.66 7.18
CA ASP A 24 3.38 5.56 7.83
C ASP A 24 3.89 4.62 6.74
N GLU A 25 5.20 4.41 6.73
CA GLU A 25 5.85 3.56 5.71
C GLU A 25 5.63 2.07 5.94
N ASP A 26 5.30 1.67 7.14
CA ASP A 26 5.10 0.25 7.45
C ASP A 26 4.18 0.09 8.66
N TYR A 27 2.89 0.10 8.41
CA TYR A 27 1.90 -0.21 9.42
C TYR A 27 1.42 -1.64 9.19
N LYS A 28 2.04 -2.58 9.90
CA LYS A 28 1.70 -4.02 9.81
C LYS A 28 1.74 -4.55 8.37
N GLY A 29 2.71 -4.10 7.60
CA GLY A 29 2.87 -4.51 6.21
C GLY A 29 2.13 -3.64 5.20
N TYR A 30 1.43 -2.61 5.66
CA TYR A 30 0.77 -1.63 4.79
C TYR A 30 1.51 -0.31 4.83
N ILE A 31 1.46 0.43 3.74
CA ILE A 31 1.80 1.85 3.76
C ILE A 31 0.51 2.60 3.98
N VAL A 32 0.51 3.57 4.88
CA VAL A 32 -0.63 4.47 5.06
C VAL A 32 -0.24 5.83 4.48
N ALA A 33 -1.06 6.34 3.58
CA ALA A 33 -0.77 7.58 2.90
C ALA A 33 -2.04 8.41 2.75
N GLN A 34 -1.88 9.66 2.38
CA GLN A 34 -3.00 10.55 2.08
C GLN A 34 -2.91 11.00 0.63
N ASP A 35 -4.01 10.88 -0.08
CA ASP A 35 -4.17 11.35 -1.44
C ASP A 35 -5.37 12.28 -1.48
N GLU A 36 -5.11 13.58 -1.52
CA GLU A 36 -6.12 14.63 -1.39
C GLU A 36 -6.90 14.47 -0.08
N ASN A 37 -8.16 14.06 -0.14
CA ASN A 37 -9.00 13.90 1.05
C ASN A 37 -9.14 12.43 1.49
N ASP A 38 -8.47 11.53 0.80
CA ASP A 38 -8.57 10.10 1.09
C ASP A 38 -7.40 9.63 1.94
N VAL A 39 -7.70 8.81 2.94
CA VAL A 39 -6.68 8.02 3.63
C VAL A 39 -6.58 6.70 2.88
N VAL A 40 -5.39 6.39 2.41
CA VAL A 40 -5.16 5.23 1.55
C VAL A 40 -4.31 4.21 2.27
N PHE A 41 -4.78 2.97 2.32
CA PHE A 41 -4.00 1.85 2.83
C PHE A 41 -3.49 1.08 1.62
N ILE A 42 -2.17 0.93 1.54
CA ILE A 42 -1.53 0.33 0.38
C ILE A 42 -0.83 -0.97 0.78
N LYS A 43 -1.24 -2.07 0.18
CA LYS A 43 -0.54 -3.34 0.34
C LYS A 43 0.56 -3.41 -0.71
N VAL A 44 1.76 -3.76 -0.26
CA VAL A 44 2.93 -3.87 -1.14
C VAL A 44 3.33 -5.33 -1.27
N GLY A 45 3.43 -5.78 -2.51
CA GLY A 45 3.98 -7.10 -2.83
C GLY A 45 5.18 -6.94 -3.76
N TRP A 46 6.01 -7.96 -3.82
CA TRP A 46 7.14 -7.95 -4.73
C TRP A 46 7.39 -9.35 -5.26
N SER A 47 7.95 -9.43 -6.46
CA SER A 47 8.26 -10.70 -7.09
C SER A 47 9.34 -10.50 -8.14
N THR A 48 10.02 -11.57 -8.50
CA THR A 48 10.93 -11.59 -9.66
C THR A 48 10.17 -11.96 -10.94
N GLU A 49 8.90 -12.33 -10.80
CA GLU A 49 8.02 -12.65 -11.90
C GLU A 49 6.82 -11.71 -11.87
N ASP A 50 6.19 -11.51 -13.03
CA ASP A 50 5.03 -10.65 -13.12
C ASP A 50 3.87 -11.26 -12.32
N PHE A 51 3.22 -10.43 -11.49
CA PHE A 51 2.06 -10.85 -10.70
C PHE A 51 0.84 -11.17 -11.56
N GLY A 52 0.74 -10.56 -12.74
CA GLY A 52 -0.48 -10.64 -13.52
C GLY A 52 -1.63 -10.03 -12.74
N ASP A 53 -2.76 -10.75 -12.71
CA ASP A 53 -3.94 -10.31 -11.99
C ASP A 53 -4.08 -10.98 -10.62
N ASP A 54 -3.05 -11.68 -10.17
CA ASP A 54 -3.14 -12.52 -8.97
C ASP A 54 -2.83 -11.79 -7.67
N PHE A 55 -2.50 -10.50 -7.73
CA PHE A 55 -2.19 -9.74 -6.53
C PHE A 55 -3.48 -9.29 -5.85
N LYS A 56 -3.98 -10.13 -4.97
CA LYS A 56 -5.24 -9.91 -4.27
C LYS A 56 -5.03 -9.85 -2.77
N ILE A 57 -5.92 -9.14 -2.09
CA ILE A 57 -5.89 -9.01 -0.65
C ILE A 57 -7.28 -9.30 -0.10
N SER A 58 -7.31 -9.92 1.06
CA SER A 58 -8.55 -10.18 1.76
C SER A 58 -9.20 -8.88 2.24
N HIS A 59 -10.51 -8.78 2.04
CA HIS A 59 -11.32 -7.69 2.56
C HIS A 59 -11.13 -7.54 4.08
N TYR A 60 -11.07 -8.67 4.79
CA TYR A 60 -10.89 -8.66 6.23
C TYR A 60 -9.55 -8.09 6.68
N GLU A 61 -8.48 -8.35 5.92
CA GLU A 61 -7.18 -7.79 6.24
C GLU A 61 -7.21 -6.27 6.20
N PHE A 62 -7.82 -5.70 5.17
CA PHE A 62 -7.94 -4.26 5.05
C PHE A 62 -8.80 -3.66 6.15
N GLU A 63 -9.97 -4.25 6.39
CA GLU A 63 -10.87 -3.75 7.42
C GLU A 63 -10.22 -3.77 8.79
N ASP A 64 -9.53 -4.87 9.11
CA ASP A 64 -8.86 -4.99 10.39
C ASP A 64 -7.77 -3.93 10.56
N ALA A 65 -6.95 -3.76 9.54
CA ALA A 65 -5.87 -2.77 9.57
C ALA A 65 -6.44 -1.35 9.68
N MET A 66 -7.48 -1.05 8.92
CA MET A 66 -8.15 0.24 8.94
C MET A 66 -8.72 0.56 10.32
N ILE A 67 -9.46 -0.37 10.89
CA ILE A 67 -10.08 -0.17 12.19
C ILE A 67 -9.01 0.08 13.25
N LYS A 68 -7.97 -0.74 13.26
CA LYS A 68 -6.89 -0.60 14.24
C LYS A 68 -6.14 0.71 14.08
N TRP A 69 -5.92 1.14 12.85
CA TRP A 69 -5.27 2.41 12.58
C TRP A 69 -6.07 3.57 13.17
N PHE A 70 -7.37 3.65 12.85
CA PHE A 70 -8.20 4.76 13.31
C PHE A 70 -8.40 4.74 14.82
N MET A 71 -8.49 3.58 15.43
CA MET A 71 -8.58 3.48 16.89
C MET A 71 -7.31 3.99 17.56
N GLN A 72 -6.16 3.68 16.98
CA GLN A 72 -4.87 4.07 17.53
C GLN A 72 -4.60 5.55 17.34
N GLU A 73 -4.88 6.08 16.17
CA GLU A 73 -4.61 7.47 15.84
C GLU A 73 -5.68 8.44 16.29
N ARG A 74 -6.86 7.93 16.65
CA ARG A 74 -7.99 8.74 17.08
C ARG A 74 -8.38 9.83 16.08
N GLU A 75 -8.30 9.48 14.81
CA GLU A 75 -8.63 10.41 13.75
C GLU A 75 -10.14 10.67 13.67
N PRO A 76 -10.54 11.82 13.14
CA PRO A 76 -11.95 12.11 12.94
C PRO A 76 -12.60 11.07 12.04
N VAL A 77 -13.85 10.77 12.33
CA VAL A 77 -14.59 9.72 11.63
C VAL A 77 -14.97 10.11 10.21
N ASP A 78 -14.82 11.37 9.85
CA ASP A 78 -15.30 11.93 8.60
C ASP A 78 -14.20 11.98 7.54
N VAL A 79 -13.60 10.83 7.26
CA VAL A 79 -12.60 10.73 6.20
C VAL A 79 -12.99 9.61 5.26
N ASN A 80 -12.65 9.77 3.99
CA ASN A 80 -12.80 8.69 3.03
C ASN A 80 -11.59 7.77 3.12
N VAL A 81 -11.84 6.48 3.03
CA VAL A 81 -10.79 5.47 3.08
C VAL A 81 -10.77 4.74 1.74
N ARG A 82 -9.57 4.55 1.23
CA ARG A 82 -9.36 3.87 -0.03
C ARG A 82 -8.29 2.82 0.14
N PHE A 83 -8.38 1.75 -0.62
CA PHE A 83 -7.38 0.68 -0.61
C PHE A 83 -6.71 0.61 -1.96
N ASP A 84 -5.38 0.66 -1.93
CA ASP A 84 -4.57 0.50 -3.13
C ASP A 84 -3.65 -0.71 -2.95
N THR A 85 -3.17 -1.25 -4.05
CA THR A 85 -2.10 -2.26 -4.02
C THR A 85 -0.97 -1.82 -4.92
N ILE A 86 0.25 -2.13 -4.50
CA ILE A 86 1.45 -1.91 -5.31
C ILE A 86 2.18 -3.24 -5.45
N GLY A 87 2.39 -3.66 -6.68
CA GLY A 87 3.22 -4.80 -7.00
C GLY A 87 4.54 -4.32 -7.58
N LEU A 88 5.64 -4.81 -7.04
CA LEU A 88 6.97 -4.50 -7.54
C LEU A 88 7.53 -5.73 -8.25
N TYR A 89 7.76 -5.59 -9.54
CA TYR A 89 8.41 -6.61 -10.33
C TYR A 89 9.91 -6.29 -10.40
N VAL A 90 10.70 -7.08 -9.71
CA VAL A 90 12.15 -6.82 -9.56
C VAL A 90 12.89 -7.32 -10.77
N LEU A 91 13.51 -6.40 -11.52
CA LEU A 91 14.23 -6.71 -12.76
C LEU A 91 15.73 -6.91 -12.57
N GLY A 92 16.25 -6.54 -11.42
CA GLY A 92 17.67 -6.63 -11.12
C GLY A 92 17.99 -5.94 -9.82
N LYS A 93 19.24 -5.58 -9.61
CA LYS A 93 19.67 -5.01 -8.33
C LYS A 93 18.98 -3.68 -8.00
N ASP A 94 18.79 -2.84 -9.00
CA ASP A 94 18.36 -1.47 -8.78
C ASP A 94 17.13 -1.09 -9.60
N ARG A 95 16.46 -2.06 -10.19
CA ARG A 95 15.32 -1.80 -11.06
C ARG A 95 14.10 -2.62 -10.66
N ALA A 96 12.96 -1.98 -10.66
CA ALA A 96 11.70 -2.65 -10.49
C ALA A 96 10.64 -1.93 -11.32
N LEU A 97 9.73 -2.71 -11.89
CA LEU A 97 8.51 -2.17 -12.47
C LEU A 97 7.47 -2.08 -11.37
N VAL A 98 6.77 -0.96 -11.33
CA VAL A 98 5.74 -0.73 -10.34
C VAL A 98 4.38 -0.88 -11.00
N ARG A 99 3.52 -1.70 -10.40
CA ARG A 99 2.12 -1.78 -10.78
C ARG A 99 1.30 -1.27 -9.61
N HIS A 100 0.62 -0.17 -9.82
CA HIS A 100 -0.19 0.47 -8.80
C HIS A 100 -1.65 0.35 -9.19
N TYR A 101 -2.42 -0.35 -8.38
CA TYR A 101 -3.85 -0.50 -8.56
C TYR A 101 -4.56 0.39 -7.56
N VAL A 102 -5.23 1.41 -8.08
CA VAL A 102 -5.89 2.42 -7.26
C VAL A 102 -7.31 2.00 -6.97
N ASN A 103 -7.75 2.21 -5.74
CA ASN A 103 -9.13 1.98 -5.32
C ASN A 103 -9.59 0.55 -5.60
N VAL A 104 -8.83 -0.40 -5.06
CA VAL A 104 -9.11 -1.82 -5.28
C VAL A 104 -10.40 -2.20 -4.56
N ILE A 105 -11.34 -2.77 -5.31
CA ILE A 105 -12.57 -3.31 -4.73
C ILE A 105 -12.29 -4.73 -4.29
N LEU A 106 -12.51 -4.99 -3.01
CA LEU A 106 -12.22 -6.28 -2.43
C LEU A 106 -13.49 -7.10 -2.31
N GLU A 107 -13.47 -8.27 -2.92
CA GLU A 107 -14.51 -9.26 -2.75
C GLU A 107 -14.11 -10.12 -1.57
N GLY A 108 -14.77 -9.93 -0.46
CA GLY A 108 -14.42 -10.61 0.78
C GLY A 108 -14.83 -12.06 0.83
#